data_3e110bd71101300fcf469febd19598db
#
_entry.id   3e110bd71101300fcf469febd19598db
#
_cell.length_a   1.000
_cell.length_b   1.000
_cell.length_c   1.000
_cell.angle_alpha   90.00
_cell.angle_beta   90.00
_cell.angle_gamma   90.00
#
_symmetry.space_group_name_H-M   'P 1'
#
loop_
_entity.id
_entity.type
_entity.pdbx_description
1 polymer ?
#
loop_
_entity_poly.entity_id
_entity_poly.type
_entity_poly.pdbx_seq_one_letter_code
_entity_poly.pdbx_strand_id
1 'polypeptide(L)'
;MRLDKEQLKEVMKKHEVDRIWSWSKFHCFETSPYEYFLKYIKKIKEDKADSIYVSTGGMSHEILERYYTGVIEYDRMIKEFEDCWMTCFDIGELKFNRSDDEKNSSIAQKYYTNMKHFFENHVPLTYSPVIEEFCDVEIGKHLFQGYIDCYFTDNDSNVHIVDFKTSSIYKGEKALNECGQLVVYAIGMTQRGIPLDKIKICWNFLKYVNVICEKPDYYKVEWETAKGESKLKEKLDEAKLVSTLKASIKAWLKAEGYTKTEIDEYITQLEDSGDFTVIPESVMKHFSIEKLDLENKPRQIERCNIGQALTADCKKQMKRLGYTKEEIEENVEIMQQTNSIEFLPEDVKNKYQFSDCYVYVDLTEEFVNEWKTKIIDTLEDIEYRESEYAKDKNENWFFDSIESVEKQSFYFNNLCGYSANLHKPYAKYLEALKEAEEQKDNLFSELGIETEESVSNKATKNNLDNDIDLSWIDEL
;
A
#
# COMPACT_ATOMS: atom_id res chain seq x y z
N MET A 1 15.40 -21.99 7.72
CA MET A 1 14.68 -23.27 8.02
C MET A 1 13.87 -23.10 9.30
N ARG A 2 12.55 -23.35 9.26
CA ARG A 2 11.68 -23.20 10.44
C ARG A 2 12.05 -24.19 11.53
N LEU A 3 12.06 -23.73 12.79
CA LEU A 3 12.38 -24.58 13.95
C LEU A 3 11.35 -25.67 14.12
N ASP A 4 11.81 -26.87 14.46
CA ASP A 4 10.95 -27.97 14.85
C ASP A 4 10.45 -27.85 16.30
N LYS A 5 9.55 -28.78 16.70
CA LYS A 5 8.95 -28.76 18.04
C LYS A 5 9.96 -28.91 19.18
N GLU A 6 11.04 -29.64 18.98
CA GLU A 6 12.07 -29.85 20.02
C GLU A 6 12.94 -28.60 20.15
N GLN A 7 13.33 -27.98 19.04
CA GLN A 7 14.05 -26.73 19.02
C GLN A 7 13.24 -25.60 19.69
N LEU A 8 11.91 -25.53 19.44
CA LEU A 8 11.04 -24.56 20.11
C LEU A 8 10.94 -24.80 21.61
N LYS A 9 10.96 -26.06 22.09
CA LYS A 9 11.04 -26.36 23.52
C LYS A 9 12.35 -25.92 24.15
N GLU A 10 13.46 -26.03 23.42
CA GLU A 10 14.75 -25.51 23.88
C GLU A 10 14.72 -23.99 24.03
N VAL A 11 14.12 -23.28 23.07
CA VAL A 11 13.91 -21.83 23.16
C VAL A 11 13.06 -21.49 24.38
N MET A 12 11.93 -22.15 24.60
CA MET A 12 11.07 -21.92 25.76
C MET A 12 11.81 -22.18 27.08
N LYS A 13 12.61 -23.24 27.14
CA LYS A 13 13.42 -23.57 28.30
C LYS A 13 14.50 -22.52 28.58
N LYS A 14 15.16 -22.01 27.54
CA LYS A 14 16.14 -20.93 27.62
C LYS A 14 15.56 -19.67 28.29
N HIS A 15 14.32 -19.35 27.95
CA HIS A 15 13.58 -18.17 28.44
C HIS A 15 12.73 -18.46 29.68
N GLU A 16 12.79 -19.68 30.25
CA GLU A 16 12.07 -20.10 31.47
C GLU A 16 10.54 -19.90 31.34
N VAL A 17 9.96 -20.12 30.15
CA VAL A 17 8.52 -19.96 29.88
C VAL A 17 7.87 -21.28 29.50
N ASP A 18 6.60 -21.46 29.88
CA ASP A 18 5.80 -22.64 29.56
C ASP A 18 5.05 -22.49 28.23
N ARG A 19 5.00 -21.27 27.69
CA ARG A 19 4.22 -20.92 26.49
C ARG A 19 4.99 -19.96 25.61
N ILE A 20 4.90 -20.20 24.30
CA ILE A 20 5.41 -19.29 23.29
C ILE A 20 4.25 -18.76 22.43
N TRP A 21 4.28 -17.49 22.12
CA TRP A 21 3.32 -16.79 21.30
C TRP A 21 3.84 -16.59 19.88
N SER A 22 2.94 -16.35 18.94
CA SER A 22 3.27 -15.84 17.59
C SER A 22 2.35 -14.68 17.26
N TRP A 23 2.79 -13.81 16.35
CA TRP A 23 1.94 -12.72 15.89
C TRP A 23 0.60 -13.26 15.35
N SER A 24 0.62 -14.31 14.53
CA SER A 24 -0.61 -14.91 13.97
C SER A 24 -1.59 -15.38 15.06
N LYS A 25 -1.09 -15.90 16.18
CA LYS A 25 -1.92 -16.35 17.29
C LYS A 25 -2.53 -15.17 18.06
N PHE A 26 -1.73 -14.14 18.28
CA PHE A 26 -2.14 -12.88 18.90
C PHE A 26 -3.18 -12.16 18.05
N HIS A 27 -2.87 -11.94 16.78
CA HIS A 27 -3.73 -11.24 15.83
C HIS A 27 -5.04 -11.99 15.55
N CYS A 28 -5.04 -13.31 15.56
CA CYS A 28 -6.26 -14.12 15.45
C CYS A 28 -7.24 -13.77 16.59
N PHE A 29 -6.76 -13.58 17.82
CA PHE A 29 -7.61 -13.19 18.94
C PHE A 29 -8.09 -11.75 18.80
N GLU A 30 -7.24 -10.81 18.37
CA GLU A 30 -7.66 -9.42 18.13
C GLU A 30 -8.74 -9.34 17.04
N THR A 31 -8.62 -10.17 16.01
CA THR A 31 -9.59 -10.21 14.89
C THR A 31 -10.88 -10.88 15.31
N SER A 32 -10.81 -12.06 15.91
CA SER A 32 -11.95 -12.82 16.39
C SER A 32 -11.57 -13.71 17.59
N PRO A 33 -11.93 -13.33 18.81
CA PRO A 33 -11.77 -14.21 19.97
C PRO A 33 -12.41 -15.61 19.77
N TYR A 34 -13.52 -15.70 19.03
CA TYR A 34 -14.17 -17.00 18.82
C TYR A 34 -13.41 -17.86 17.81
N GLU A 35 -12.82 -17.28 16.78
CA GLU A 35 -11.92 -18.02 15.89
C GLU A 35 -10.69 -18.52 16.63
N TYR A 36 -10.09 -17.67 17.49
CA TYR A 36 -9.01 -18.07 18.38
C TYR A 36 -9.41 -19.29 19.22
N PHE A 37 -10.61 -19.26 19.81
CA PHE A 37 -11.17 -20.36 20.59
C PHE A 37 -11.28 -21.65 19.77
N LEU A 38 -11.86 -21.57 18.58
CA LEU A 38 -11.97 -22.74 17.70
C LEU A 38 -10.60 -23.32 17.33
N LYS A 39 -9.67 -22.45 16.92
CA LYS A 39 -8.38 -22.85 16.37
C LYS A 39 -7.38 -23.32 17.42
N TYR A 40 -7.23 -22.57 18.50
CA TYR A 40 -6.14 -22.81 19.48
C TYR A 40 -6.61 -23.54 20.74
N ILE A 41 -7.86 -23.38 21.17
CA ILE A 41 -8.38 -24.03 22.38
C ILE A 41 -9.07 -25.35 22.01
N LYS A 42 -10.04 -25.29 21.11
CA LYS A 42 -10.80 -26.48 20.69
C LYS A 42 -10.05 -27.31 19.64
N LYS A 43 -9.10 -26.72 18.92
CA LYS A 43 -8.32 -27.35 17.83
C LYS A 43 -9.23 -27.96 16.76
N ILE A 44 -10.32 -27.28 16.43
CA ILE A 44 -11.23 -27.66 15.36
C ILE A 44 -10.56 -27.30 14.03
N LYS A 45 -10.62 -28.22 13.07
CA LYS A 45 -10.11 -27.98 11.72
C LYS A 45 -11.03 -26.96 11.00
N GLU A 46 -10.42 -26.06 10.28
CA GLU A 46 -11.13 -25.14 9.40
C GLU A 46 -11.96 -25.92 8.36
N ASP A 47 -13.17 -25.46 8.08
CA ASP A 47 -14.14 -26.12 7.19
C ASP A 47 -14.34 -25.38 5.86
N LYS A 48 -13.74 -24.20 5.70
CA LYS A 48 -13.65 -23.49 4.43
C LYS A 48 -12.34 -23.84 3.72
N ALA A 49 -12.36 -23.86 2.40
CA ALA A 49 -11.14 -23.91 1.60
C ALA A 49 -10.31 -22.61 1.79
N ASP A 50 -9.01 -22.71 1.55
CA ASP A 50 -8.12 -21.56 1.60
C ASP A 50 -8.61 -20.46 0.65
N SER A 51 -8.47 -19.22 1.09
CA SER A 51 -8.73 -18.06 0.24
C SER A 51 -7.58 -17.88 -0.75
N ILE A 52 -7.90 -17.50 -1.99
CA ILE A 52 -6.90 -17.15 -2.99
C ILE A 52 -5.98 -16.00 -2.49
N TYR A 53 -6.47 -15.11 -1.65
CA TYR A 53 -5.64 -14.06 -1.03
C TYR A 53 -4.50 -14.66 -0.19
N VAL A 54 -4.79 -15.68 0.61
CA VAL A 54 -3.80 -16.38 1.44
C VAL A 54 -2.83 -17.16 0.55
N SER A 55 -3.35 -17.89 -0.43
CA SER A 55 -2.53 -18.69 -1.35
C SER A 55 -1.58 -17.82 -2.17
N THR A 56 -2.05 -16.66 -2.68
CA THR A 56 -1.21 -15.71 -3.43
C THR A 56 -0.15 -15.09 -2.53
N GLY A 57 -0.48 -14.76 -1.29
CA GLY A 57 0.47 -14.28 -0.30
C GLY A 57 1.60 -15.28 -0.08
N GLY A 58 1.25 -16.52 0.31
CA GLY A 58 2.22 -17.59 0.56
C GLY A 58 3.11 -17.90 -0.65
N MET A 59 2.53 -17.99 -1.84
CA MET A 59 3.26 -18.19 -3.11
C MET A 59 4.28 -17.08 -3.33
N SER A 60 3.90 -15.83 -3.12
CA SER A 60 4.78 -14.68 -3.37
C SER A 60 5.95 -14.66 -2.40
N HIS A 61 5.72 -14.95 -1.12
CA HIS A 61 6.78 -15.07 -0.12
C HIS A 61 7.75 -16.20 -0.48
N GLU A 62 7.25 -17.38 -0.86
CA GLU A 62 8.09 -18.52 -1.24
C GLU A 62 8.98 -18.21 -2.46
N ILE A 63 8.44 -17.57 -3.49
CA ILE A 63 9.21 -17.17 -4.68
C ILE A 63 10.32 -16.18 -4.31
N LEU A 64 10.01 -15.16 -3.51
CA LEU A 64 11.00 -14.17 -3.05
C LEU A 64 12.07 -14.82 -2.14
N GLU A 65 11.67 -15.70 -1.21
CA GLU A 65 12.60 -16.46 -0.38
C GLU A 65 13.58 -17.25 -1.26
N ARG A 66 13.08 -17.99 -2.24
CA ARG A 66 13.90 -18.81 -3.15
C ARG A 66 14.83 -17.97 -4.02
N TYR A 67 14.36 -16.81 -4.46
CA TYR A 67 15.18 -15.87 -5.21
C TYR A 67 16.32 -15.30 -4.34
N TYR A 68 16.02 -14.71 -3.19
CA TYR A 68 17.01 -14.08 -2.33
C TYR A 68 17.96 -15.08 -1.66
N THR A 69 17.58 -16.34 -1.52
CA THR A 69 18.46 -17.43 -1.04
C THR A 69 19.27 -18.08 -2.17
N GLY A 70 19.12 -17.61 -3.42
CA GLY A 70 19.88 -18.12 -4.58
C GLY A 70 19.43 -19.51 -5.06
N VAL A 71 18.22 -19.95 -4.69
CA VAL A 71 17.64 -21.22 -5.16
C VAL A 71 17.14 -21.08 -6.62
N ILE A 72 16.65 -19.90 -6.97
CA ILE A 72 16.21 -19.55 -8.34
C ILE A 72 16.84 -18.25 -8.78
N GLU A 73 17.02 -18.09 -10.09
CA GLU A 73 17.47 -16.85 -10.73
C GLU A 73 16.29 -15.89 -10.93
N TYR A 74 16.61 -14.61 -11.19
CA TYR A 74 15.62 -13.53 -11.33
C TYR A 74 14.54 -13.84 -12.38
N ASP A 75 14.96 -14.25 -13.58
CA ASP A 75 14.06 -14.58 -14.69
C ASP A 75 13.17 -15.80 -14.44
N ARG A 76 13.50 -16.58 -13.43
CA ARG A 76 12.70 -17.73 -13.02
C ARG A 76 11.49 -17.35 -12.16
N MET A 77 11.54 -16.20 -11.46
CA MET A 77 10.45 -15.79 -10.55
C MET A 77 9.10 -15.70 -11.25
N ILE A 78 9.06 -15.06 -12.42
CA ILE A 78 7.79 -14.92 -13.16
C ILE A 78 7.22 -16.27 -13.58
N LYS A 79 8.07 -17.19 -14.04
CA LYS A 79 7.61 -18.52 -14.43
C LYS A 79 7.05 -19.30 -13.26
N GLU A 80 7.69 -19.23 -12.09
CA GLU A 80 7.18 -19.90 -10.89
C GLU A 80 5.86 -19.30 -10.43
N PHE A 81 5.70 -17.98 -10.54
CA PHE A 81 4.42 -17.34 -10.28
C PHE A 81 3.33 -17.85 -11.23
N GLU A 82 3.59 -17.89 -12.54
CA GLU A 82 2.63 -18.36 -13.55
C GLU A 82 2.25 -19.85 -13.33
N ASP A 83 3.22 -20.70 -13.04
CA ASP A 83 3.00 -22.13 -12.75
C ASP A 83 2.15 -22.32 -11.47
N CYS A 84 2.44 -21.56 -10.41
CA CYS A 84 1.66 -21.59 -9.17
C CYS A 84 0.25 -21.02 -9.36
N TRP A 85 0.12 -19.91 -10.12
CA TRP A 85 -1.17 -19.31 -10.42
C TRP A 85 -2.08 -20.30 -11.17
N MET A 86 -1.56 -20.91 -12.22
CA MET A 86 -2.28 -21.94 -12.98
C MET A 86 -2.73 -23.08 -12.06
N THR A 87 -1.88 -23.53 -11.15
CA THR A 87 -2.21 -24.64 -10.24
C THR A 87 -3.28 -24.22 -9.22
N CYS A 88 -3.20 -23.03 -8.65
CA CYS A 88 -4.11 -22.60 -7.59
C CYS A 88 -5.44 -22.06 -8.14
N PHE A 89 -5.41 -21.27 -9.20
CA PHE A 89 -6.57 -20.58 -9.73
C PHE A 89 -7.26 -21.35 -10.85
N ASP A 90 -6.52 -21.74 -11.91
CA ASP A 90 -7.14 -22.34 -13.09
C ASP A 90 -7.53 -23.81 -12.84
N ILE A 91 -6.70 -24.59 -12.12
CA ILE A 91 -6.94 -26.01 -11.82
C ILE A 91 -7.59 -26.18 -10.45
N GLY A 92 -7.12 -25.45 -9.44
CA GLY A 92 -7.57 -25.57 -8.05
C GLY A 92 -8.92 -24.90 -7.77
N GLU A 93 -9.46 -24.13 -8.72
CA GLU A 93 -10.74 -23.41 -8.62
C GLU A 93 -10.88 -22.56 -7.35
N LEU A 94 -9.77 -22.06 -6.82
CA LEU A 94 -9.79 -21.15 -5.69
C LEU A 94 -10.44 -19.82 -6.11
N LYS A 95 -11.29 -19.27 -5.25
CA LYS A 95 -12.06 -18.05 -5.53
C LYS A 95 -11.65 -16.89 -4.62
N PHE A 96 -11.65 -15.67 -5.15
CA PHE A 96 -11.58 -14.42 -4.37
C PHE A 96 -12.93 -14.11 -3.73
N ASN A 97 -13.99 -14.13 -4.55
CA ASN A 97 -15.36 -14.01 -4.10
C ASN A 97 -16.08 -15.31 -4.38
N ARG A 98 -16.70 -15.89 -3.33
CA ARG A 98 -17.31 -17.21 -3.40
C ARG A 98 -18.72 -17.20 -3.99
N SER A 99 -19.36 -16.02 -4.06
CA SER A 99 -20.77 -15.89 -4.45
C SER A 99 -20.98 -15.28 -5.84
N ASP A 100 -19.93 -14.68 -6.45
CA ASP A 100 -20.03 -13.93 -7.71
C ASP A 100 -18.86 -14.27 -8.63
N ASP A 101 -19.14 -15.04 -9.69
CA ASP A 101 -18.11 -15.49 -10.63
C ASP A 101 -17.59 -14.37 -11.54
N GLU A 102 -18.42 -13.37 -11.90
CA GLU A 102 -17.96 -12.21 -12.70
C GLU A 102 -17.03 -11.34 -11.87
N LYS A 103 -17.42 -11.03 -10.64
CA LYS A 103 -16.60 -10.28 -9.68
C LYS A 103 -15.31 -11.03 -9.37
N ASN A 104 -15.39 -12.34 -9.17
CA ASN A 104 -14.23 -13.19 -8.95
C ASN A 104 -13.23 -13.11 -10.12
N SER A 105 -13.71 -13.16 -11.37
CA SER A 105 -12.89 -13.06 -12.57
C SER A 105 -12.22 -11.69 -12.68
N SER A 106 -12.95 -10.61 -12.39
CA SER A 106 -12.40 -9.24 -12.40
C SER A 106 -11.30 -9.04 -11.36
N ILE A 107 -11.52 -9.53 -10.13
CA ILE A 107 -10.49 -9.46 -9.07
C ILE A 107 -9.27 -10.32 -9.46
N ALA A 108 -9.50 -11.53 -9.95
CA ALA A 108 -8.44 -12.44 -10.38
C ALA A 108 -7.57 -11.81 -11.47
N GLN A 109 -8.19 -11.19 -12.49
CA GLN A 109 -7.46 -10.53 -13.56
C GLN A 109 -6.57 -9.39 -13.03
N LYS A 110 -7.10 -8.55 -12.16
CA LYS A 110 -6.30 -7.47 -11.52
C LYS A 110 -5.14 -8.04 -10.71
N TYR A 111 -5.43 -9.05 -9.89
CA TYR A 111 -4.41 -9.68 -9.03
C TYR A 111 -3.28 -10.29 -9.87
N TYR A 112 -3.65 -11.07 -10.88
CA TYR A 112 -2.69 -11.67 -11.81
C TYR A 112 -1.81 -10.60 -12.48
N THR A 113 -2.44 -9.57 -13.05
CA THR A 113 -1.71 -8.48 -13.74
C THR A 113 -0.76 -7.74 -12.80
N ASN A 114 -1.19 -7.46 -11.56
CA ASN A 114 -0.35 -6.80 -10.56
C ASN A 114 0.87 -7.66 -10.20
N MET A 115 0.64 -8.93 -9.89
CA MET A 115 1.72 -9.83 -9.45
C MET A 115 2.66 -10.22 -10.58
N LYS A 116 2.13 -10.42 -11.79
CA LYS A 116 2.95 -10.64 -12.99
C LYS A 116 3.88 -9.47 -13.21
N HIS A 117 3.33 -8.25 -13.24
CA HIS A 117 4.15 -7.04 -13.40
C HIS A 117 5.20 -6.91 -12.28
N PHE A 118 4.87 -7.28 -11.05
CA PHE A 118 5.84 -7.27 -9.96
C PHE A 118 7.02 -8.20 -10.25
N PHE A 119 6.77 -9.47 -10.56
CA PHE A 119 7.84 -10.45 -10.79
C PHE A 119 8.65 -10.20 -12.07
N GLU A 120 8.07 -9.51 -13.06
CA GLU A 120 8.78 -9.07 -14.26
C GLU A 120 9.66 -7.83 -14.01
N ASN A 121 9.30 -6.98 -13.04
CA ASN A 121 9.91 -5.66 -12.83
C ASN A 121 10.38 -5.42 -11.40
N HIS A 122 10.48 -6.45 -10.57
CA HIS A 122 10.99 -6.34 -9.20
C HIS A 122 12.41 -5.75 -9.21
N VAL A 123 12.62 -4.74 -8.37
CA VAL A 123 13.94 -4.14 -8.20
C VAL A 123 14.66 -4.84 -7.05
N PRO A 124 15.67 -5.70 -7.35
CA PRO A 124 16.40 -6.41 -6.32
C PRO A 124 17.03 -5.47 -5.29
N LEU A 125 17.04 -5.89 -4.04
CA LEU A 125 17.73 -5.17 -2.98
C LEU A 125 19.23 -5.08 -3.31
N THR A 126 19.79 -3.88 -3.17
CA THR A 126 21.24 -3.64 -3.38
C THR A 126 22.10 -4.18 -2.26
N TYR A 127 21.50 -4.43 -1.09
CA TYR A 127 22.14 -5.00 0.07
C TYR A 127 21.81 -6.48 0.19
N SER A 128 22.75 -7.29 0.72
CA SER A 128 22.48 -8.72 0.94
C SER A 128 21.43 -8.90 2.04
N PRO A 129 20.22 -9.34 1.71
CA PRO A 129 19.18 -9.55 2.71
C PRO A 129 19.38 -10.85 3.48
N VAL A 130 18.90 -10.85 4.71
CA VAL A 130 18.66 -12.06 5.50
C VAL A 130 17.17 -12.40 5.40
N ILE A 131 16.84 -13.62 5.04
CA ILE A 131 15.49 -14.06 4.71
C ILE A 131 15.04 -15.13 5.71
N GLU A 132 13.75 -15.08 6.12
CA GLU A 132 13.09 -16.07 7.00
C GLU A 132 13.90 -16.38 8.27
N GLU A 133 14.50 -15.34 8.89
CA GLU A 133 15.25 -15.53 10.12
C GLU A 133 14.34 -15.65 11.33
N PHE A 134 14.59 -16.71 12.13
CA PHE A 134 13.90 -16.90 13.39
C PHE A 134 14.24 -15.79 14.39
N CYS A 135 13.19 -15.24 15.02
CA CYS A 135 13.28 -14.19 16.03
C CYS A 135 12.48 -14.59 17.26
N ASP A 136 13.14 -14.70 18.41
CA ASP A 136 12.55 -14.81 19.73
C ASP A 136 12.54 -13.42 20.38
N VAL A 137 11.38 -13.03 20.95
CA VAL A 137 11.16 -11.67 21.46
C VAL A 137 10.48 -11.71 22.81
N GLU A 138 11.07 -11.12 23.83
CA GLU A 138 10.48 -10.98 25.16
C GLU A 138 9.66 -9.68 25.25
N ILE A 139 8.38 -9.80 25.63
CA ILE A 139 7.50 -8.66 25.88
C ILE A 139 6.81 -8.87 27.24
N GLY A 140 7.26 -8.12 28.26
CA GLY A 140 6.87 -8.37 29.64
C GLY A 140 7.28 -9.78 30.10
N LYS A 141 6.34 -10.58 30.55
CA LYS A 141 6.54 -11.99 30.95
C LYS A 141 6.34 -12.99 29.78
N HIS A 142 6.01 -12.50 28.61
CA HIS A 142 5.61 -13.32 27.47
C HIS A 142 6.75 -13.43 26.46
N LEU A 143 6.88 -14.60 25.87
CA LEU A 143 7.83 -14.89 24.80
C LEU A 143 7.09 -15.03 23.47
N PHE A 144 7.47 -14.24 22.49
CA PHE A 144 7.04 -14.36 21.11
C PHE A 144 8.07 -15.10 20.27
N GLN A 145 7.60 -15.75 19.23
CA GLN A 145 8.42 -16.27 18.14
C GLN A 145 7.88 -15.74 16.82
N GLY A 146 8.75 -15.56 15.86
CA GLY A 146 8.40 -15.23 14.49
C GLY A 146 9.54 -15.53 13.53
N TYR A 147 9.26 -15.35 12.27
CA TYR A 147 10.25 -15.37 11.21
C TYR A 147 10.16 -14.03 10.50
N ILE A 148 11.27 -13.33 10.44
CA ILE A 148 11.35 -12.05 9.73
C ILE A 148 11.49 -12.37 8.26
N ASP A 149 10.50 -11.97 7.44
CA ASP A 149 10.48 -12.28 6.01
C ASP A 149 11.78 -11.85 5.35
N CYS A 150 12.20 -10.61 5.60
CA CYS A 150 13.41 -10.03 5.05
C CYS A 150 13.93 -8.92 5.96
N TYR A 151 15.24 -8.86 6.17
CA TYR A 151 15.88 -7.65 6.67
C TYR A 151 17.26 -7.48 6.05
N PHE A 152 17.74 -6.24 5.98
CA PHE A 152 19.07 -5.90 5.50
C PHE A 152 19.62 -4.68 6.23
N THR A 153 20.94 -4.49 6.16
CA THR A 153 21.60 -3.32 6.73
C THR A 153 22.10 -2.42 5.60
N ASP A 154 21.76 -1.13 5.65
CA ASP A 154 22.22 -0.15 4.68
C ASP A 154 23.61 0.41 5.00
N ASN A 155 24.13 1.29 4.14
CA ASN A 155 25.47 1.90 4.31
C ASN A 155 25.58 2.80 5.56
N ASP A 156 24.44 3.32 6.06
CA ASP A 156 24.36 4.15 7.27
C ASP A 156 24.16 3.32 8.54
N SER A 157 24.29 1.99 8.40
CA SER A 157 24.08 1.01 9.46
C SER A 157 22.64 0.97 10.01
N ASN A 158 21.65 1.39 9.22
CA ASN A 158 20.26 1.16 9.58
C ASN A 158 19.85 -0.25 9.17
N VAL A 159 19.12 -0.91 10.06
CA VAL A 159 18.52 -2.23 9.80
C VAL A 159 17.09 -2.03 9.32
N HIS A 160 16.83 -2.41 8.09
CA HIS A 160 15.50 -2.36 7.48
C HIS A 160 14.82 -3.71 7.64
N ILE A 161 13.70 -3.76 8.37
CA ILE A 161 12.85 -4.94 8.51
C ILE A 161 11.72 -4.77 7.51
N VAL A 162 11.61 -5.72 6.58
CA VAL A 162 10.65 -5.69 5.47
C VAL A 162 9.71 -6.89 5.59
N ASP A 163 8.42 -6.64 5.51
CA ASP A 163 7.38 -7.66 5.39
C ASP A 163 6.70 -7.49 4.03
N PHE A 164 6.58 -8.57 3.26
CA PHE A 164 6.00 -8.56 1.93
C PHE A 164 4.48 -8.68 1.99
N LYS A 165 3.77 -7.79 1.30
CA LYS A 165 2.30 -7.77 1.30
C LYS A 165 1.71 -7.80 -0.11
N THR A 166 0.76 -8.70 -0.33
CA THR A 166 -0.07 -8.75 -1.54
C THR A 166 -1.43 -8.06 -1.35
N SER A 167 -1.66 -7.43 -0.18
CA SER A 167 -2.84 -6.65 0.13
C SER A 167 -2.79 -5.24 -0.48
N SER A 168 -3.83 -4.45 -0.26
CA SER A 168 -3.84 -3.01 -0.55
C SER A 168 -2.97 -2.24 0.43
N ILE A 169 -2.46 -1.08 0.02
CA ILE A 169 -1.55 -0.25 0.82
C ILE A 169 -2.22 0.22 2.11
N TYR A 170 -1.50 0.11 3.22
CA TYR A 170 -1.90 0.70 4.49
C TYR A 170 -1.53 2.18 4.52
N LYS A 171 -2.49 3.06 4.83
CA LYS A 171 -2.30 4.51 4.89
C LYS A 171 -2.79 5.09 6.22
N GLY A 172 -2.16 6.18 6.65
CA GLY A 172 -2.58 6.92 7.84
C GLY A 172 -2.69 6.03 9.08
N GLU A 173 -3.80 6.12 9.80
CA GLU A 173 -4.07 5.38 11.03
C GLU A 173 -4.04 3.85 10.83
N LYS A 174 -4.47 3.38 9.67
CA LYS A 174 -4.39 1.94 9.35
C LYS A 174 -2.96 1.43 9.37
N ALA A 175 -2.01 2.16 8.81
CA ALA A 175 -0.60 1.74 8.86
C ALA A 175 -0.09 1.62 10.30
N LEU A 176 -0.50 2.52 11.19
CA LEU A 176 -0.12 2.46 12.61
C LEU A 176 -0.78 1.28 13.35
N ASN A 177 -1.96 0.87 12.93
CA ASN A 177 -2.68 -0.25 13.54
C ASN A 177 -2.19 -1.61 13.03
N GLU A 178 -1.75 -1.70 11.78
CA GLU A 178 -1.33 -2.97 11.14
C GLU A 178 0.17 -3.29 11.35
N CYS A 179 0.99 -2.36 11.83
CA CYS A 179 2.44 -2.56 11.93
C CYS A 179 2.90 -3.41 13.14
N GLY A 180 1.99 -3.91 13.96
CA GLY A 180 2.33 -4.60 15.21
C GLY A 180 3.30 -5.77 15.03
N GLN A 181 3.19 -6.55 13.95
CA GLN A 181 4.15 -7.62 13.63
C GLN A 181 5.57 -7.07 13.46
N LEU A 182 5.70 -6.00 12.68
CA LEU A 182 6.98 -5.33 12.44
C LEU A 182 7.55 -4.71 13.73
N VAL A 183 6.67 -4.16 14.59
CA VAL A 183 7.07 -3.64 15.90
C VAL A 183 7.61 -4.75 16.81
N VAL A 184 6.96 -5.94 16.83
CA VAL A 184 7.47 -7.10 17.57
C VAL A 184 8.87 -7.48 17.08
N TYR A 185 9.09 -7.50 15.77
CA TYR A 185 10.42 -7.78 15.21
C TYR A 185 11.45 -6.69 15.56
N ALA A 186 11.04 -5.42 15.53
CA ALA A 186 11.90 -4.31 15.95
C ALA A 186 12.32 -4.44 17.41
N ILE A 187 11.41 -4.83 18.32
CA ILE A 187 11.72 -5.13 19.72
C ILE A 187 12.75 -6.26 19.79
N GLY A 188 12.58 -7.33 19.02
CA GLY A 188 13.55 -8.44 18.95
C GLY A 188 14.93 -7.98 18.50
N MET A 189 15.02 -7.10 17.52
CA MET A 189 16.28 -6.52 17.06
C MET A 189 16.92 -5.63 18.14
N THR A 190 16.13 -4.86 18.92
CA THR A 190 16.70 -4.09 20.05
C THR A 190 17.27 -5.01 21.13
N GLN A 191 16.63 -6.15 21.41
CA GLN A 191 17.13 -7.16 22.36
C GLN A 191 18.42 -7.83 21.88
N ARG A 192 18.68 -7.82 20.57
CA ARG A 192 19.94 -8.26 19.95
C ARG A 192 21.02 -7.16 19.94
N GLY A 193 20.73 -5.99 20.53
CA GLY A 193 21.68 -4.88 20.71
C GLY A 193 21.69 -3.85 19.59
N ILE A 194 20.72 -3.85 18.69
CA ILE A 194 20.57 -2.83 17.65
C ILE A 194 19.82 -1.64 18.25
N PRO A 195 20.36 -0.40 18.21
CA PRO A 195 19.67 0.79 18.71
C PRO A 195 18.36 1.05 17.94
N LEU A 196 17.30 1.47 18.65
CA LEU A 196 15.98 1.67 18.05
C LEU A 196 15.98 2.71 16.90
N ASP A 197 16.78 3.77 17.02
CA ASP A 197 16.94 4.81 15.99
C ASP A 197 17.60 4.28 14.70
N LYS A 198 18.28 3.12 14.78
CA LYS A 198 18.87 2.42 13.64
C LYS A 198 17.94 1.37 13.01
N ILE A 199 16.75 1.16 13.56
CA ILE A 199 15.79 0.21 13.04
C ILE A 199 14.75 0.97 12.19
N LYS A 200 14.50 0.47 10.99
CA LYS A 200 13.47 0.95 10.07
C LYS A 200 12.53 -0.22 9.76
N ILE A 201 11.24 -0.01 9.96
CA ILE A 201 10.23 -1.02 9.63
C ILE A 201 9.41 -0.58 8.42
N CYS A 202 9.12 -1.51 7.53
CA CYS A 202 8.32 -1.21 6.33
C CYS A 202 7.64 -2.46 5.78
N TRP A 203 6.62 -2.21 4.99
CA TRP A 203 6.08 -3.21 4.07
C TRP A 203 6.58 -2.94 2.65
N ASN A 204 6.76 -4.00 1.86
CA ASN A 204 6.80 -3.91 0.41
C ASN A 204 5.46 -4.42 -0.15
N PHE A 205 4.65 -3.50 -0.68
CA PHE A 205 3.34 -3.83 -1.26
C PHE A 205 3.50 -4.26 -2.72
N LEU A 206 3.51 -5.57 -2.95
CA LEU A 206 3.86 -6.18 -4.24
C LEU A 206 2.94 -5.79 -5.41
N LYS A 207 1.67 -5.50 -5.12
CA LYS A 207 0.71 -5.03 -6.15
C LYS A 207 0.95 -3.60 -6.62
N TYR A 208 1.80 -2.84 -5.92
CA TYR A 208 2.00 -1.43 -6.18
C TYR A 208 3.42 -1.11 -6.61
N VAL A 209 3.56 0.00 -7.27
CA VAL A 209 4.83 0.59 -7.66
C VAL A 209 4.86 2.04 -7.23
N ASN A 210 6.01 2.51 -6.74
CA ASN A 210 6.28 3.91 -6.54
C ASN A 210 6.75 4.54 -7.84
N VAL A 211 6.12 5.63 -8.25
CA VAL A 211 6.49 6.36 -9.47
C VAL A 211 6.78 7.82 -9.11
N ILE A 212 7.98 8.25 -9.41
CA ILE A 212 8.36 9.66 -9.39
C ILE A 212 8.30 10.16 -10.83
N CYS A 213 7.44 11.14 -11.08
CA CYS A 213 7.42 11.88 -12.33
C CYS A 213 8.20 13.18 -12.14
N GLU A 214 9.25 13.38 -12.93
CA GLU A 214 10.05 14.62 -12.89
C GLU A 214 9.14 15.84 -13.07
N LYS A 215 9.16 16.74 -12.10
CA LYS A 215 8.44 18.00 -12.19
C LYS A 215 9.35 19.06 -12.76
N PRO A 216 8.81 20.04 -13.50
CA PRO A 216 9.58 21.20 -13.88
C PRO A 216 10.00 21.98 -12.64
N ASP A 217 11.03 22.75 -12.80
CA ASP A 217 11.36 23.76 -11.82
C ASP A 217 10.25 24.81 -11.73
N TYR A 218 9.96 25.19 -10.50
CA TYR A 218 9.02 26.25 -10.19
C TYR A 218 9.74 27.34 -9.44
N TYR A 219 9.30 28.57 -9.68
CA TYR A 219 9.90 29.75 -9.10
C TYR A 219 8.85 30.60 -8.39
N LYS A 220 9.23 31.18 -7.27
CA LYS A 220 8.58 32.35 -6.68
C LYS A 220 9.18 33.56 -7.33
N VAL A 221 8.33 34.42 -7.89
CA VAL A 221 8.80 35.60 -8.63
C VAL A 221 8.08 36.85 -8.10
N GLU A 222 8.86 37.76 -7.61
CA GLU A 222 8.39 39.10 -7.19
C GLU A 222 9.06 40.15 -8.06
N TRP A 223 8.29 41.11 -8.57
CA TRP A 223 8.87 42.16 -9.34
C TRP A 223 8.08 43.47 -9.23
N GLU A 224 8.79 44.56 -9.40
CA GLU A 224 8.21 45.88 -9.54
C GLU A 224 8.11 46.26 -11.03
N THR A 225 6.97 46.78 -11.45
CA THR A 225 6.82 47.29 -12.83
C THR A 225 7.43 48.67 -12.91
N ALA A 226 7.84 49.12 -14.11
CA ALA A 226 8.36 50.46 -14.33
C ALA A 226 7.36 51.60 -14.00
N LYS A 227 6.13 51.26 -13.61
CA LYS A 227 5.09 52.17 -13.11
C LYS A 227 4.97 52.16 -11.59
N GLY A 228 5.83 51.42 -10.87
CA GLY A 228 5.82 51.29 -9.42
C GLY A 228 4.78 50.32 -8.84
N GLU A 229 4.24 49.42 -9.65
CA GLU A 229 3.32 48.36 -9.18
C GLU A 229 4.10 47.10 -8.80
N SER A 230 3.93 46.61 -7.58
CA SER A 230 4.47 45.31 -7.17
C SER A 230 3.61 44.16 -7.67
N LYS A 231 4.24 43.11 -8.18
CA LYS A 231 3.60 41.89 -8.64
C LYS A 231 4.27 40.67 -8.02
N LEU A 232 3.46 39.65 -7.72
CA LEU A 232 3.89 38.39 -7.15
C LEU A 232 3.29 37.21 -7.92
N LYS A 233 4.13 36.21 -8.17
CA LYS A 233 3.73 34.87 -8.57
C LYS A 233 4.39 33.87 -7.62
N GLU A 234 3.61 33.26 -6.74
CA GLU A 234 4.13 32.33 -5.73
C GLU A 234 4.62 31.02 -6.33
N LYS A 235 4.08 30.60 -7.46
CA LYS A 235 4.47 29.38 -8.16
C LYS A 235 4.35 29.55 -9.66
N LEU A 236 5.46 29.80 -10.32
CA LEU A 236 5.57 29.97 -11.77
C LEU A 236 6.43 28.85 -12.36
N ASP A 237 5.92 28.20 -13.39
CA ASP A 237 6.61 27.16 -14.16
C ASP A 237 7.78 27.77 -14.93
N GLU A 238 8.96 27.14 -14.91
CA GLU A 238 10.17 27.58 -15.60
C GLU A 238 9.90 27.96 -17.07
N ALA A 239 9.17 27.10 -17.80
CA ALA A 239 8.82 27.34 -19.22
C ALA A 239 8.00 28.62 -19.46
N LYS A 240 7.41 29.20 -18.39
CA LYS A 240 6.62 30.43 -18.46
C LYS A 240 7.37 31.62 -17.89
N LEU A 241 8.57 31.43 -17.34
CA LEU A 241 9.28 32.44 -16.62
C LEU A 241 9.62 33.66 -17.52
N VAL A 242 10.29 33.40 -18.64
CA VAL A 242 10.66 34.43 -19.62
C VAL A 242 9.42 35.13 -20.18
N SER A 243 8.42 34.37 -20.63
CA SER A 243 7.20 34.97 -21.22
C SER A 243 6.42 35.83 -20.23
N THR A 244 6.44 35.49 -18.93
CA THR A 244 5.77 36.27 -17.87
C THR A 244 6.49 37.57 -17.58
N LEU A 245 7.83 37.60 -17.56
CA LEU A 245 8.64 38.73 -17.15
C LEU A 245 9.05 39.64 -18.32
N LYS A 246 9.07 39.14 -19.56
CA LYS A 246 9.50 39.82 -20.77
C LYS A 246 8.97 41.25 -20.91
N ALA A 247 7.66 41.43 -20.70
CA ALA A 247 7.04 42.77 -20.84
C ALA A 247 7.54 43.77 -19.81
N SER A 248 7.74 43.31 -18.57
CA SER A 248 8.25 44.18 -17.48
C SER A 248 9.74 44.47 -17.67
N ILE A 249 10.54 43.51 -18.12
CA ILE A 249 11.96 43.70 -18.45
C ILE A 249 12.12 44.72 -19.58
N LYS A 250 11.35 44.60 -20.68
CA LYS A 250 11.33 45.58 -21.76
C LYS A 250 11.00 47.00 -21.25
N ALA A 251 10.03 47.11 -20.36
CA ALA A 251 9.63 48.39 -19.80
C ALA A 251 10.75 49.04 -18.95
N TRP A 252 11.47 48.25 -18.16
CA TRP A 252 12.61 48.70 -17.36
C TRP A 252 13.82 49.05 -18.22
N LEU A 253 14.18 48.24 -19.22
CA LEU A 253 15.26 48.59 -20.18
C LEU A 253 14.97 49.93 -20.85
N LYS A 254 13.73 50.19 -21.25
CA LYS A 254 13.34 51.48 -21.82
C LYS A 254 13.45 52.62 -20.80
N ALA A 255 13.07 52.39 -19.55
CA ALA A 255 13.15 53.42 -18.49
C ALA A 255 14.59 53.75 -18.13
N GLU A 256 15.52 52.81 -18.22
CA GLU A 256 16.96 52.97 -18.03
C GLU A 256 17.67 53.63 -19.26
N GLY A 257 16.93 53.87 -20.37
CA GLY A 257 17.44 54.63 -21.52
C GLY A 257 18.06 53.79 -22.63
N TYR A 258 17.89 52.47 -22.63
CA TYR A 258 18.38 51.58 -23.72
C TYR A 258 17.61 51.88 -25.02
N THR A 259 18.32 51.80 -26.14
CA THR A 259 17.75 51.94 -27.47
C THR A 259 16.87 50.77 -27.84
N LYS A 260 16.01 50.94 -28.83
CA LYS A 260 15.15 49.85 -29.31
C LYS A 260 15.94 48.62 -29.78
N THR A 261 17.08 48.84 -30.46
CA THR A 261 17.94 47.76 -30.97
C THR A 261 18.54 46.95 -29.81
N GLU A 262 19.11 47.64 -28.82
CA GLU A 262 19.68 46.97 -27.63
C GLU A 262 18.60 46.22 -26.83
N ILE A 263 17.40 46.76 -26.68
CA ILE A 263 16.28 46.08 -26.03
C ILE A 263 15.92 44.79 -26.80
N ASP A 264 15.82 44.83 -28.11
CA ASP A 264 15.48 43.67 -28.92
C ASP A 264 16.60 42.61 -28.88
N GLU A 265 17.86 43.01 -28.82
CA GLU A 265 19.01 42.09 -28.63
C GLU A 265 18.97 41.38 -27.28
N TYR A 266 18.80 42.11 -26.17
CA TYR A 266 18.70 41.51 -24.82
C TYR A 266 17.53 40.51 -24.72
N ILE A 267 16.40 40.89 -25.28
CA ILE A 267 15.22 40.02 -25.24
C ILE A 267 15.37 38.79 -26.09
N THR A 268 16.00 38.89 -27.26
CA THR A 268 16.27 37.72 -28.10
C THR A 268 17.23 36.75 -27.36
N GLN A 269 18.31 37.27 -26.78
CA GLN A 269 19.23 36.45 -25.97
C GLN A 269 18.54 35.78 -24.79
N LEU A 270 17.66 36.49 -24.09
CA LEU A 270 16.88 35.93 -22.98
C LEU A 270 15.91 34.84 -23.46
N GLU A 271 15.25 35.05 -24.62
CA GLU A 271 14.33 34.06 -25.18
C GLU A 271 15.06 32.79 -25.66
N ASP A 272 16.25 32.94 -26.24
CA ASP A 272 17.05 31.84 -26.76
C ASP A 272 17.74 31.03 -25.65
N SER A 273 18.23 31.72 -24.60
CA SER A 273 19.01 31.05 -23.53
C SER A 273 18.16 30.69 -22.29
N GLY A 274 17.09 31.42 -22.04
CA GLY A 274 16.36 31.35 -20.75
C GLY A 274 17.12 31.93 -19.56
N ASP A 275 18.32 32.49 -19.78
CA ASP A 275 19.24 32.95 -18.75
C ASP A 275 19.06 34.45 -18.48
N PHE A 276 18.57 34.76 -17.27
CA PHE A 276 18.35 36.15 -16.84
C PHE A 276 19.64 36.95 -16.58
N THR A 277 20.80 36.27 -16.52
CA THR A 277 22.10 36.96 -16.35
C THR A 277 22.50 37.81 -17.55
N VAL A 278 21.88 37.55 -18.74
CA VAL A 278 22.08 38.40 -19.93
C VAL A 278 21.48 39.77 -19.79
N ILE A 279 20.54 40.00 -18.86
CA ILE A 279 19.88 41.26 -18.62
C ILE A 279 20.73 42.10 -17.65
N PRO A 280 20.92 43.39 -17.91
CA PRO A 280 21.71 44.27 -17.04
C PRO A 280 21.25 44.26 -15.58
N GLU A 281 22.21 44.25 -14.66
CA GLU A 281 21.96 44.22 -13.21
C GLU A 281 21.09 45.41 -12.75
N SER A 282 21.25 46.59 -13.38
CA SER A 282 20.42 47.77 -13.11
C SER A 282 18.93 47.53 -13.32
N VAL A 283 18.58 46.62 -14.23
CA VAL A 283 17.19 46.18 -14.49
C VAL A 283 16.83 45.01 -13.59
N MET A 284 17.70 44.03 -13.43
CA MET A 284 17.42 42.83 -12.66
C MET A 284 17.21 43.07 -11.16
N LYS A 285 17.76 44.16 -10.61
CA LYS A 285 17.49 44.56 -9.21
C LYS A 285 16.00 44.77 -8.87
N HIS A 286 15.13 44.94 -9.88
CA HIS A 286 13.69 45.06 -9.72
C HIS A 286 12.93 43.71 -9.76
N PHE A 287 13.66 42.62 -9.89
CA PHE A 287 13.12 41.27 -9.99
C PHE A 287 13.78 40.37 -8.96
N SER A 288 12.97 39.67 -8.16
CA SER A 288 13.42 38.57 -7.32
C SER A 288 12.90 37.28 -7.91
N ILE A 289 13.79 36.38 -8.30
CA ILE A 289 13.47 35.07 -8.91
C ILE A 289 14.09 34.01 -8.01
N GLU A 290 13.27 33.35 -7.24
CA GLU A 290 13.67 32.32 -6.29
C GLU A 290 13.16 30.94 -6.74
N LYS A 291 14.07 29.99 -6.94
CA LYS A 291 13.74 28.62 -7.25
C LYS A 291 13.10 27.96 -6.03
N LEU A 292 11.92 27.35 -6.22
CA LEU A 292 11.24 26.62 -5.17
C LEU A 292 11.80 25.21 -5.07
N ASP A 293 12.27 24.86 -3.89
CA ASP A 293 12.63 23.46 -3.57
C ASP A 293 11.36 22.67 -3.30
N LEU A 294 10.80 22.07 -4.35
CA LEU A 294 9.60 21.25 -4.29
C LEU A 294 9.97 19.78 -4.33
N GLU A 295 9.85 19.12 -3.21
CA GLU A 295 10.07 17.69 -3.09
C GLU A 295 9.22 16.89 -4.11
N ASN A 296 9.87 16.00 -4.86
CA ASN A 296 9.25 15.10 -5.80
C ASN A 296 8.83 13.82 -5.08
N LYS A 297 7.66 13.86 -4.42
CA LYS A 297 7.15 12.67 -3.70
C LYS A 297 6.72 11.57 -4.67
N PRO A 298 7.06 10.31 -4.38
CA PRO A 298 6.59 9.20 -5.17
C PRO A 298 5.06 9.05 -5.06
N ARG A 299 4.44 8.69 -6.18
CA ARG A 299 3.03 8.26 -6.23
C ARG A 299 2.98 6.76 -6.19
N GLN A 300 2.15 6.24 -5.33
CA GLN A 300 1.86 4.81 -5.23
C GLN A 300 0.76 4.48 -6.24
N ILE A 301 1.08 3.66 -7.22
CA ILE A 301 0.19 3.27 -8.31
C ILE A 301 0.03 1.76 -8.29
N GLU A 302 -1.20 1.27 -8.39
CA GLU A 302 -1.46 -0.15 -8.59
C GLU A 302 -0.89 -0.58 -9.94
N ARG A 303 -0.10 -1.65 -9.97
CA ARG A 303 0.68 -2.05 -11.16
C ARG A 303 -0.17 -2.33 -12.39
N CYS A 304 -1.40 -2.84 -12.20
CA CYS A 304 -2.34 -3.05 -13.30
C CYS A 304 -2.93 -1.75 -13.88
N ASN A 305 -2.63 -0.60 -13.28
CA ASN A 305 -3.25 0.69 -13.62
C ASN A 305 -2.24 1.79 -13.98
N ILE A 306 -0.99 1.41 -14.30
CA ILE A 306 0.10 2.35 -14.59
C ILE A 306 -0.27 3.27 -15.76
N GLY A 307 -0.70 2.71 -16.87
CA GLY A 307 -1.04 3.47 -18.09
C GLY A 307 -2.12 4.52 -17.85
N GLN A 308 -3.19 4.13 -17.17
CA GLN A 308 -4.28 5.05 -16.84
C GLN A 308 -3.84 6.12 -15.85
N ALA A 309 -3.13 5.74 -14.79
CA ALA A 309 -2.71 6.63 -13.73
C ALA A 309 -1.70 7.70 -14.19
N LEU A 310 -0.87 7.39 -15.19
CA LEU A 310 0.14 8.30 -15.72
C LEU A 310 -0.34 9.14 -16.93
N THR A 311 -1.55 8.92 -17.42
CA THR A 311 -2.10 9.61 -18.61
C THR A 311 -1.96 11.14 -18.53
N ALA A 312 -2.35 11.75 -17.40
CA ALA A 312 -2.31 13.20 -17.24
C ALA A 312 -0.87 13.74 -17.21
N ASP A 313 0.02 13.01 -16.54
CA ASP A 313 1.44 13.39 -16.45
C ASP A 313 2.12 13.23 -17.81
N CYS A 314 1.86 12.13 -18.53
CA CYS A 314 2.41 11.89 -19.86
C CYS A 314 2.00 13.00 -20.86
N LYS A 315 0.71 13.33 -20.94
CA LYS A 315 0.23 14.44 -21.78
C LYS A 315 0.93 15.76 -21.46
N LYS A 316 1.16 16.03 -20.18
CA LYS A 316 1.83 17.25 -19.73
C LYS A 316 3.31 17.26 -20.10
N GLN A 317 4.03 16.14 -19.92
CA GLN A 317 5.44 16.04 -20.28
C GLN A 317 5.65 16.14 -21.79
N MET A 318 4.91 15.36 -22.58
CA MET A 318 5.01 15.40 -24.05
C MET A 318 4.72 16.80 -24.61
N LYS A 319 3.68 17.48 -24.08
CA LYS A 319 3.39 18.86 -24.46
C LYS A 319 4.55 19.83 -24.18
N ARG A 320 5.29 19.61 -23.09
CA ARG A 320 6.47 20.43 -22.74
C ARG A 320 7.65 20.15 -23.67
N LEU A 321 7.81 18.90 -24.07
CA LEU A 321 8.85 18.45 -25.00
C LEU A 321 8.54 18.83 -26.44
N GLY A 322 7.37 19.45 -26.72
CA GLY A 322 7.01 19.99 -28.03
C GLY A 322 6.31 19.02 -28.96
N TYR A 323 5.85 17.88 -28.45
CA TYR A 323 5.07 16.90 -29.23
C TYR A 323 3.74 17.50 -29.72
N THR A 324 3.31 17.10 -30.90
CA THR A 324 2.02 17.48 -31.48
C THR A 324 0.87 16.81 -30.72
N LYS A 325 -0.35 17.31 -30.91
CA LYS A 325 -1.53 16.73 -30.28
C LYS A 325 -1.78 15.28 -30.70
N GLU A 326 -1.56 15.01 -31.98
CA GLU A 326 -1.73 13.68 -32.59
C GLU A 326 -0.72 12.68 -31.99
N GLU A 327 0.56 13.04 -31.90
CA GLU A 327 1.60 12.21 -31.28
C GLU A 327 1.30 11.94 -29.79
N ILE A 328 0.80 12.93 -29.06
CA ILE A 328 0.43 12.77 -27.65
C ILE A 328 -0.73 11.78 -27.49
N GLU A 329 -1.76 11.90 -28.33
CA GLU A 329 -2.92 11.01 -28.30
C GLU A 329 -2.53 9.57 -28.63
N GLU A 330 -1.73 9.34 -29.65
CA GLU A 330 -1.22 8.01 -30.04
C GLU A 330 -0.38 7.36 -28.94
N ASN A 331 0.61 8.07 -28.40
CA ASN A 331 1.48 7.53 -27.35
C ASN A 331 0.72 7.22 -26.06
N VAL A 332 -0.25 8.06 -25.69
CA VAL A 332 -1.10 7.85 -24.52
C VAL A 332 -2.01 6.64 -24.72
N GLU A 333 -2.57 6.45 -25.91
CA GLU A 333 -3.38 5.27 -26.22
C GLU A 333 -2.57 3.98 -26.10
N ILE A 334 -1.36 3.95 -26.68
CA ILE A 334 -0.44 2.81 -26.56
C ILE A 334 -0.10 2.53 -25.09
N MET A 335 0.24 3.57 -24.33
CA MET A 335 0.56 3.44 -22.90
C MET A 335 -0.64 2.87 -22.09
N GLN A 336 -1.87 3.28 -22.39
CA GLN A 336 -3.07 2.76 -21.73
C GLN A 336 -3.35 1.31 -22.11
N GLN A 337 -3.22 0.96 -23.40
CA GLN A 337 -3.46 -0.40 -23.90
C GLN A 337 -2.43 -1.40 -23.38
N THR A 338 -1.15 -0.99 -23.30
CA THR A 338 -0.05 -1.85 -22.85
C THR A 338 0.16 -1.82 -21.35
N ASN A 339 -0.48 -0.89 -20.64
CA ASN A 339 -0.25 -0.60 -19.22
C ASN A 339 1.25 -0.39 -18.89
N SER A 340 2.01 0.19 -19.81
CA SER A 340 3.47 0.34 -19.73
C SER A 340 3.92 1.65 -20.36
N ILE A 341 5.05 2.20 -19.87
CA ILE A 341 5.71 3.37 -20.48
C ILE A 341 6.80 2.98 -21.49
N GLU A 342 7.08 1.69 -21.66
CA GLU A 342 8.19 1.21 -22.49
C GLU A 342 8.13 1.65 -23.96
N PHE A 343 6.93 1.88 -24.46
CA PHE A 343 6.70 2.32 -25.83
C PHE A 343 6.70 3.84 -26.02
N LEU A 344 6.83 4.60 -24.92
CA LEU A 344 6.97 6.05 -25.01
C LEU A 344 8.34 6.46 -25.56
N PRO A 345 8.46 7.63 -26.20
CA PRO A 345 9.74 8.20 -26.57
C PRO A 345 10.71 8.28 -25.40
N GLU A 346 12.02 8.10 -25.67
CA GLU A 346 13.04 7.97 -24.62
C GLU A 346 13.15 9.21 -23.74
N ASP A 347 13.00 10.40 -24.31
CA ASP A 347 13.00 11.68 -23.59
C ASP A 347 11.79 11.86 -22.66
N VAL A 348 10.68 11.16 -22.96
CA VAL A 348 9.49 11.08 -22.10
C VAL A 348 9.68 10.03 -21.01
N LYS A 349 10.17 8.82 -21.37
CA LYS A 349 10.45 7.74 -20.41
C LYS A 349 11.39 8.18 -19.30
N ASN A 350 12.46 8.89 -19.66
CA ASN A 350 13.46 9.38 -18.73
C ASN A 350 12.92 10.39 -17.68
N LYS A 351 11.66 10.84 -17.83
CA LYS A 351 10.96 11.66 -16.83
C LYS A 351 10.30 10.86 -15.71
N TYR A 352 10.36 9.53 -15.78
CA TYR A 352 9.77 8.63 -14.80
C TYR A 352 10.83 7.76 -14.14
N GLN A 353 10.73 7.62 -12.82
CA GLN A 353 11.52 6.68 -12.04
C GLN A 353 10.57 5.76 -11.32
N PHE A 354 10.77 4.45 -11.49
CA PHE A 354 9.98 3.40 -10.87
C PHE A 354 10.79 2.72 -9.78
N SER A 355 10.14 2.37 -8.69
CA SER A 355 10.71 1.53 -7.63
C SER A 355 9.63 0.71 -6.97
N ASP A 356 10.00 -0.38 -6.29
CA ASP A 356 9.06 -1.14 -5.49
C ASP A 356 8.42 -0.29 -4.40
N CYS A 357 7.20 -0.66 -4.01
CA CYS A 357 6.37 0.15 -3.11
C CYS A 357 6.67 -0.14 -1.64
N TYR A 358 7.72 0.47 -1.11
CA TYR A 358 8.02 0.44 0.31
C TYR A 358 7.23 1.51 1.07
N VAL A 359 6.53 1.10 2.13
CA VAL A 359 5.81 1.98 3.05
C VAL A 359 6.41 1.84 4.43
N TYR A 360 7.09 2.88 4.89
CA TYR A 360 7.76 2.92 6.18
C TYR A 360 6.83 3.43 7.28
N VAL A 361 7.07 2.93 8.50
CA VAL A 361 6.46 3.44 9.72
C VAL A 361 7.58 3.92 10.64
N ASP A 362 7.43 5.12 11.17
CA ASP A 362 8.38 5.71 12.10
C ASP A 362 8.29 5.02 13.47
N LEU A 363 9.45 4.60 13.98
CA LEU A 363 9.57 4.02 15.31
C LEU A 363 10.04 5.07 16.31
N THR A 364 9.25 5.32 17.35
CA THR A 364 9.64 6.06 18.54
C THR A 364 9.58 5.16 19.75
N GLU A 365 10.32 5.50 20.82
CA GLU A 365 10.23 4.74 22.08
C GLU A 365 8.80 4.75 22.64
N GLU A 366 8.10 5.87 22.52
CA GLU A 366 6.70 6.00 22.96
C GLU A 366 5.81 5.03 22.20
N PHE A 367 5.87 5.04 20.86
CA PHE A 367 5.08 4.16 20.00
C PHE A 367 5.37 2.67 20.27
N VAL A 368 6.61 2.30 20.43
CA VAL A 368 7.00 0.92 20.79
C VAL A 368 6.45 0.52 22.17
N ASN A 369 6.44 1.44 23.14
CA ASN A 369 5.90 1.18 24.46
C ASN A 369 4.36 1.08 24.46
N GLU A 370 3.68 1.87 23.64
CA GLU A 370 2.22 1.72 23.43
C GLU A 370 1.88 0.32 22.90
N TRP A 371 2.63 -0.15 21.87
CA TRP A 371 2.46 -1.51 21.35
C TRP A 371 2.77 -2.59 22.40
N LYS A 372 3.84 -2.44 23.19
CA LYS A 372 4.14 -3.39 24.28
C LYS A 372 2.99 -3.47 25.28
N THR A 373 2.43 -2.32 25.67
CA THR A 373 1.29 -2.27 26.60
C THR A 373 0.07 -2.97 25.98
N LYS A 374 -0.29 -2.63 24.75
CA LYS A 374 -1.41 -3.27 24.03
C LYS A 374 -1.23 -4.79 23.95
N ILE A 375 -0.02 -5.26 23.63
CA ILE A 375 0.28 -6.69 23.53
C ILE A 375 0.11 -7.37 24.92
N ILE A 376 0.66 -6.79 25.97
CA ILE A 376 0.58 -7.35 27.32
C ILE A 376 -0.88 -7.43 27.77
N ASP A 377 -1.64 -6.34 27.63
CA ASP A 377 -3.04 -6.28 28.04
C ASP A 377 -3.89 -7.32 27.29
N THR A 378 -3.67 -7.46 25.98
CA THR A 378 -4.39 -8.45 25.17
C THR A 378 -4.02 -9.88 25.58
N LEU A 379 -2.75 -10.17 25.86
CA LEU A 379 -2.33 -11.50 26.30
C LEU A 379 -2.88 -11.85 27.69
N GLU A 380 -2.96 -10.87 28.58
CA GLU A 380 -3.57 -11.04 29.89
C GLU A 380 -5.08 -11.30 29.78
N ASP A 381 -5.79 -10.63 28.87
CA ASP A 381 -7.18 -10.93 28.57
C ASP A 381 -7.37 -12.35 28.02
N ILE A 382 -6.49 -12.77 27.10
CA ILE A 382 -6.51 -14.17 26.60
C ILE A 382 -6.34 -15.16 27.76
N GLU A 383 -5.31 -14.97 28.58
CA GLU A 383 -5.01 -15.86 29.72
C GLU A 383 -6.16 -15.89 30.71
N TYR A 384 -6.78 -14.75 30.98
CA TYR A 384 -7.96 -14.65 31.82
C TYR A 384 -9.13 -15.44 31.27
N ARG A 385 -9.50 -15.23 29.99
CA ARG A 385 -10.62 -15.95 29.35
C ARG A 385 -10.36 -17.47 29.25
N GLU A 386 -9.15 -17.86 28.98
CA GLU A 386 -8.75 -19.29 29.00
C GLU A 386 -8.93 -19.90 30.39
N SER A 387 -8.57 -19.15 31.46
CA SER A 387 -8.72 -19.60 32.83
C SER A 387 -10.20 -19.73 33.26
N GLU A 388 -11.05 -18.79 32.86
CA GLU A 388 -12.48 -18.83 33.13
C GLU A 388 -13.15 -19.97 32.36
N TYR A 389 -12.82 -20.14 31.09
CA TYR A 389 -13.29 -21.28 30.29
C TYR A 389 -12.85 -22.63 30.88
N ALA A 390 -11.67 -22.71 31.46
CA ALA A 390 -11.20 -23.95 32.11
C ALA A 390 -12.11 -24.33 33.31
N LYS A 391 -12.71 -23.36 34.02
CA LYS A 391 -13.58 -23.56 35.20
C LYS A 391 -14.99 -23.97 34.82
N ASP A 392 -15.61 -23.28 33.86
CA ASP A 392 -17.05 -23.42 33.60
C ASP A 392 -17.39 -24.00 32.22
N LYS A 393 -16.41 -24.14 31.35
CA LYS A 393 -16.56 -24.60 29.96
C LYS A 393 -17.51 -23.74 29.12
N ASN A 394 -17.76 -22.51 29.55
CA ASN A 394 -18.64 -21.58 28.86
C ASN A 394 -17.88 -20.89 27.70
N GLU A 395 -18.24 -21.22 26.47
CA GLU A 395 -17.61 -20.65 25.27
C GLU A 395 -17.92 -19.16 25.06
N ASN A 396 -18.94 -18.62 25.75
CA ASN A 396 -19.29 -17.20 25.66
C ASN A 396 -18.16 -16.26 26.11
N TRP A 397 -17.17 -16.75 26.84
CA TRP A 397 -15.94 -16.00 27.12
C TRP A 397 -15.20 -15.54 25.87
N PHE A 398 -15.41 -16.20 24.74
CA PHE A 398 -14.76 -15.91 23.46
C PHE A 398 -15.71 -15.40 22.39
N PHE A 399 -16.99 -15.14 22.70
CA PHE A 399 -17.91 -14.63 21.69
C PHE A 399 -17.54 -13.24 21.22
N ASP A 400 -17.49 -13.09 19.89
CA ASP A 400 -17.45 -11.79 19.24
C ASP A 400 -18.81 -11.09 19.39
N SER A 401 -18.81 -9.78 19.58
CA SER A 401 -20.04 -9.01 19.48
C SER A 401 -20.52 -8.92 18.02
N ILE A 402 -21.82 -8.74 17.81
CA ILE A 402 -22.39 -8.55 16.46
C ILE A 402 -21.73 -7.36 15.78
N GLU A 403 -21.52 -6.25 16.50
CA GLU A 403 -20.84 -5.06 15.98
C GLU A 403 -19.39 -5.34 15.55
N SER A 404 -18.65 -6.16 16.30
CA SER A 404 -17.28 -6.57 15.92
C SER A 404 -17.28 -7.39 14.64
N VAL A 405 -18.22 -8.33 14.49
CA VAL A 405 -18.35 -9.14 13.28
C VAL A 405 -18.74 -8.28 12.08
N GLU A 406 -19.65 -7.33 12.26
CA GLU A 406 -20.06 -6.39 11.22
C GLU A 406 -18.90 -5.54 10.72
N LYS A 407 -18.13 -4.95 11.61
CA LYS A 407 -16.93 -4.16 11.26
C LYS A 407 -15.87 -4.97 10.50
N GLN A 408 -15.88 -6.29 10.67
CA GLN A 408 -14.96 -7.22 10.04
C GLN A 408 -15.65 -8.15 9.04
N SER A 409 -16.78 -7.73 8.47
CA SER A 409 -17.59 -8.55 7.56
C SER A 409 -16.78 -9.10 6.37
N PHE A 410 -15.88 -8.31 5.80
CA PHE A 410 -15.00 -8.78 4.74
C PHE A 410 -14.13 -9.96 5.19
N TYR A 411 -13.54 -9.87 6.39
CA TYR A 411 -12.74 -10.94 6.95
C TYR A 411 -13.53 -12.23 7.07
N PHE A 412 -14.69 -12.15 7.70
CA PHE A 412 -15.55 -13.33 7.90
C PHE A 412 -16.06 -13.94 6.59
N ASN A 413 -16.38 -13.12 5.62
CA ASN A 413 -16.85 -13.57 4.31
C ASN A 413 -15.73 -14.23 3.49
N ASN A 414 -14.52 -13.66 3.49
CA ASN A 414 -13.50 -13.99 2.49
C ASN A 414 -12.24 -14.64 3.06
N LEU A 415 -11.85 -14.35 4.31
CA LEU A 415 -10.56 -14.76 4.88
C LEU A 415 -10.71 -15.79 6.01
N CYS A 416 -11.72 -15.66 6.87
CA CYS A 416 -11.94 -16.60 7.98
C CYS A 416 -12.08 -18.04 7.48
N GLY A 417 -11.31 -18.95 8.05
CA GLY A 417 -11.31 -20.37 7.71
C GLY A 417 -12.52 -21.16 8.22
N TYR A 418 -13.38 -20.54 9.05
CA TYR A 418 -14.57 -21.17 9.61
C TYR A 418 -15.85 -20.62 9.00
N SER A 419 -16.76 -21.53 8.61
CA SER A 419 -18.10 -21.15 8.15
C SER A 419 -19.01 -20.78 9.31
N ALA A 420 -20.18 -20.19 9.01
CA ALA A 420 -21.24 -19.92 9.98
C ALA A 420 -21.72 -21.20 10.70
N ASN A 421 -21.49 -22.39 10.17
CA ASN A 421 -21.84 -23.64 10.85
C ASN A 421 -20.96 -23.91 12.08
N LEU A 422 -19.72 -23.45 12.07
CA LEU A 422 -18.78 -23.60 13.17
C LEU A 422 -18.61 -22.31 13.97
N HIS A 423 -18.64 -21.15 13.32
CA HIS A 423 -18.44 -19.86 13.94
C HIS A 423 -19.75 -19.24 14.39
N LYS A 424 -20.18 -19.56 15.61
CA LYS A 424 -21.48 -19.14 16.16
C LYS A 424 -21.74 -17.62 16.18
N PRO A 425 -20.77 -16.76 16.55
CA PRO A 425 -20.99 -15.30 16.48
C PRO A 425 -21.26 -14.84 15.04
N TYR A 426 -20.55 -15.37 14.06
CA TYR A 426 -20.78 -15.06 12.65
C TYR A 426 -22.17 -15.56 12.17
N ALA A 427 -22.60 -16.75 12.59
CA ALA A 427 -23.95 -17.23 12.32
C ALA A 427 -25.03 -16.28 12.86
N LYS A 428 -24.88 -15.81 14.11
CA LYS A 428 -25.80 -14.83 14.72
C LYS A 428 -25.83 -13.49 13.98
N TYR A 429 -24.69 -13.03 13.49
CA TYR A 429 -24.63 -11.83 12.65
C TYR A 429 -25.42 -12.01 11.35
N LEU A 430 -25.25 -13.13 10.66
CA LEU A 430 -26.00 -13.42 9.42
C LEU A 430 -27.52 -13.55 9.68
N GLU A 431 -27.92 -14.15 10.80
CA GLU A 431 -29.34 -14.19 11.21
C GLU A 431 -29.89 -12.80 11.44
N ALA A 432 -29.14 -11.93 12.15
CA ALA A 432 -29.56 -10.55 12.42
C ALA A 432 -29.66 -9.72 11.12
N LEU A 433 -28.74 -9.91 10.17
CA LEU A 433 -28.83 -9.26 8.86
C LEU A 433 -30.11 -9.68 8.12
N LYS A 434 -30.41 -10.97 8.08
CA LYS A 434 -31.60 -11.50 7.43
C LYS A 434 -32.89 -10.96 8.06
N GLU A 435 -32.98 -10.92 9.38
CA GLU A 435 -34.11 -10.33 10.11
C GLU A 435 -34.27 -8.84 9.78
N ALA A 436 -33.18 -8.08 9.70
CA ALA A 436 -33.21 -6.66 9.34
C ALA A 436 -33.69 -6.44 7.88
N GLU A 437 -33.29 -7.28 6.95
CA GLU A 437 -33.76 -7.24 5.56
C GLU A 437 -35.26 -7.58 5.47
N GLU A 438 -35.72 -8.64 6.14
CA GLU A 438 -37.14 -9.00 6.19
C GLU A 438 -37.99 -7.88 6.79
N GLN A 439 -37.51 -7.19 7.83
CA GLN A 439 -38.20 -6.04 8.42
C GLN A 439 -38.26 -4.85 7.47
N LYS A 440 -37.18 -4.57 6.73
CA LYS A 440 -37.12 -3.53 5.72
C LYS A 440 -38.11 -3.79 4.57
N ASP A 441 -38.17 -5.03 4.07
CA ASP A 441 -39.09 -5.43 3.00
C ASP A 441 -40.57 -5.34 3.45
N ASN A 442 -40.85 -5.75 4.68
CA ASN A 442 -42.20 -5.62 5.26
C ASN A 442 -42.60 -4.13 5.37
N LEU A 443 -41.70 -3.26 5.83
CA LEU A 443 -41.94 -1.82 5.93
C LEU A 443 -42.18 -1.18 4.56
N PHE A 444 -41.41 -1.52 3.53
CA PHE A 444 -41.64 -1.03 2.17
C PHE A 444 -42.94 -1.53 1.59
N SER A 445 -43.32 -2.78 1.84
CA SER A 445 -44.61 -3.34 1.47
C SER A 445 -45.79 -2.60 2.13
N GLU A 446 -45.67 -2.31 3.44
CA GLU A 446 -46.69 -1.54 4.18
C GLU A 446 -46.83 -0.09 3.69
N LEU A 447 -45.72 0.53 3.26
CA LEU A 447 -45.71 1.88 2.73
C LEU A 447 -46.11 1.96 1.25
N GLY A 448 -46.38 0.82 0.59
CA GLY A 448 -46.76 0.76 -0.82
C GLY A 448 -45.64 1.23 -1.77
N ILE A 449 -44.37 1.16 -1.31
CA ILE A 449 -43.21 1.50 -2.11
C ILE A 449 -42.77 0.22 -2.84
N GLU A 450 -43.01 0.17 -4.16
CA GLU A 450 -42.41 -0.88 -5.01
C GLU A 450 -40.89 -0.65 -5.05
N THR A 451 -40.10 -1.55 -4.48
CA THR A 451 -38.65 -1.56 -4.68
C THR A 451 -38.32 -2.08 -6.07
N GLU A 452 -37.33 -1.52 -6.75
CA GLU A 452 -36.89 -1.97 -8.09
C GLU A 452 -36.54 -3.48 -8.10
N GLU A 453 -36.28 -4.10 -6.97
CA GLU A 453 -36.08 -5.54 -6.79
C GLU A 453 -37.34 -6.36 -6.99
N SER A 454 -38.55 -5.82 -6.74
CA SER A 454 -39.82 -6.57 -6.98
C SER A 454 -40.06 -6.86 -8.44
N VAL A 455 -39.44 -6.11 -9.35
CA VAL A 455 -39.51 -6.30 -10.80
C VAL A 455 -38.44 -7.32 -11.29
N SER A 456 -37.31 -7.44 -10.60
CA SER A 456 -36.18 -8.33 -10.95
C SER A 456 -36.33 -9.72 -10.33
N ASN A 457 -37.07 -9.90 -9.24
CA ASN A 457 -37.22 -11.14 -8.49
C ASN A 457 -38.03 -12.24 -9.17
N LYS A 458 -38.47 -12.05 -10.44
CA LYS A 458 -38.89 -13.17 -11.30
C LYS A 458 -37.71 -13.87 -12.00
N ALA A 459 -36.48 -13.39 -11.88
CA ALA A 459 -35.34 -13.89 -12.62
C ALA A 459 -34.09 -14.26 -11.84
N THR A 460 -33.96 -14.08 -10.53
CA THR A 460 -32.79 -14.65 -9.79
C THR A 460 -33.01 -14.62 -8.28
N LYS A 461 -33.24 -15.79 -7.73
CA LYS A 461 -33.08 -16.08 -6.31
C LYS A 461 -31.59 -16.33 -6.04
N ASN A 462 -30.75 -15.34 -5.93
CA ASN A 462 -29.39 -15.44 -5.40
C ASN A 462 -28.63 -14.10 -5.54
N ASN A 463 -29.00 -13.07 -4.78
CA ASN A 463 -28.14 -11.89 -4.66
C ASN A 463 -28.22 -11.32 -3.23
N LEU A 464 -27.45 -11.93 -2.34
CA LEU A 464 -27.19 -11.39 -0.99
C LEU A 464 -25.96 -10.46 -0.94
N ASP A 465 -25.48 -9.99 -2.10
CA ASP A 465 -24.22 -9.23 -2.22
C ASP A 465 -24.29 -7.93 -3.02
N ASN A 466 -25.47 -7.31 -3.14
CA ASN A 466 -25.57 -6.03 -3.86
C ASN A 466 -25.68 -4.89 -2.85
N ASP A 467 -24.64 -4.14 -2.69
CA ASP A 467 -24.40 -2.84 -2.07
C ASP A 467 -23.43 -2.87 -0.88
N ILE A 468 -22.36 -3.67 -0.99
CA ILE A 468 -21.16 -3.34 -0.23
C ILE A 468 -20.42 -2.31 -1.09
N ASP A 469 -20.44 -1.05 -0.63
CA ASP A 469 -19.57 0.00 -1.14
C ASP A 469 -18.12 -0.48 -1.11
N LEU A 470 -17.62 -0.89 -2.27
CA LEU A 470 -16.26 -1.40 -2.45
C LEU A 470 -15.22 -0.27 -2.53
N SER A 471 -15.65 1.00 -2.36
CA SER A 471 -14.72 2.13 -2.32
C SER A 471 -13.68 2.00 -1.20
N TRP A 472 -14.00 1.25 -0.15
CA TRP A 472 -13.06 0.91 0.90
C TRP A 472 -12.10 -0.25 0.55
N ILE A 473 -12.34 -1.01 -0.54
CA ILE A 473 -11.35 -1.95 -1.10
C ILE A 473 -10.19 -1.18 -1.73
N ASP A 474 -10.44 0.00 -2.28
CA ASP A 474 -9.40 0.93 -2.72
C ASP A 474 -8.74 1.66 -1.53
N GLU A 475 -9.30 1.52 -0.32
CA GLU A 475 -8.75 1.99 0.95
C GLU A 475 -8.16 0.85 1.82
N LEU A 476 -8.32 -0.42 1.41
CA LEU A 476 -7.65 -1.59 1.96
C LEU A 476 -6.44 -1.95 1.11
#